data_ef80c792b976a62c4fa670d02a261e3b
#
_entry.id   ef80c792b976a62c4fa670d02a261e3b
#
_cell.length_a   1.000
_cell.length_b   1.000
_cell.length_c   1.000
_cell.angle_alpha   90.00
_cell.angle_beta   90.00
_cell.angle_gamma   90.00
#
_symmetry.space_group_name_H-M   'P 1'
#
loop_
_entity.id
_entity.type
_entity.pdbx_description
1 polymer ?
#
loop_
_entity_poly.entity_id
_entity_poly.type
_entity_poly.pdbx_seq_one_letter_code
_entity_poly.pdbx_strand_id
1 'polypeptide(L)'
;MSGTGLIQTDIIYMDSSGLGKVFETPEESLSTVRPSGCASLDVDSDGIPEIPVQTISPGYEEVSESEQLKLTNWLCLNENNELKQKYSSYYSVNDGYIFIFPEKWQDRVTVKRDSVNDEIVFCEYRSGKTGRELMRICCTKDSPSRDDRISSGYILLRTKGDSA
;
A
#
# COMPACT_ATOMS: atom_id res chain seq x y z
N MET A 1 -6.75 -3.25 18.53
CA MET A 1 -7.02 -4.67 18.21
C MET A 1 -6.79 -4.85 16.71
N SER A 2 -5.70 -5.45 16.30
CA SER A 2 -5.49 -5.81 14.89
C SER A 2 -6.38 -7.02 14.60
N GLY A 3 -7.40 -6.83 13.78
CA GLY A 3 -8.24 -7.93 13.33
C GLY A 3 -7.39 -8.92 12.54
N THR A 4 -7.38 -10.17 12.96
CA THR A 4 -6.69 -11.28 12.28
C THR A 4 -7.52 -11.86 11.12
N GLY A 5 -8.62 -11.20 10.76
CA GLY A 5 -9.52 -11.65 9.71
C GLY A 5 -9.12 -11.17 8.32
N LEU A 6 -9.69 -11.82 7.31
CA LEU A 6 -9.68 -11.37 5.93
C LEU A 6 -10.98 -10.63 5.64
N ILE A 7 -10.91 -9.65 4.75
CA ILE A 7 -12.06 -8.96 4.17
C ILE A 7 -12.02 -9.09 2.65
N GLN A 8 -13.19 -9.01 2.04
CA GLN A 8 -13.41 -9.04 0.61
C GLN A 8 -14.33 -7.87 0.25
N THR A 9 -14.21 -7.33 -0.93
CA THR A 9 -15.05 -6.25 -1.42
C THR A 9 -15.92 -6.75 -2.57
N ASP A 10 -17.24 -6.63 -2.43
CA ASP A 10 -18.19 -6.70 -3.53
C ASP A 10 -18.61 -5.28 -3.91
N ILE A 11 -18.79 -5.05 -5.20
CA ILE A 11 -19.15 -3.75 -5.73
C ILE A 11 -20.47 -3.85 -6.48
N ILE A 12 -21.42 -3.04 -6.06
CA ILE A 12 -22.71 -2.91 -6.68
C ILE A 12 -22.82 -1.48 -7.19
N TYR A 13 -23.24 -1.31 -8.45
CA TYR A 13 -23.52 -0.02 -9.03
C TYR A 13 -24.96 0.08 -9.50
N MET A 14 -25.47 1.29 -9.72
CA MET A 14 -26.78 1.55 -10.29
C MET A 14 -26.63 2.50 -11.47
N ASP A 15 -27.16 2.10 -12.60
CA ASP A 15 -27.24 2.89 -13.83
C ASP A 15 -28.67 2.97 -14.36
N SER A 16 -28.86 3.47 -15.58
CA SER A 16 -30.14 3.59 -16.21
C SER A 16 -30.86 2.24 -16.53
N SER A 17 -30.10 1.14 -16.54
CA SER A 17 -30.63 -0.22 -16.74
C SER A 17 -31.00 -0.91 -15.42
N GLY A 18 -30.62 -0.34 -14.28
CA GLY A 18 -30.91 -0.83 -12.94
C GLY A 18 -29.65 -1.14 -12.12
N LEU A 19 -29.79 -2.11 -11.19
CA LEU A 19 -28.71 -2.53 -10.30
C LEU A 19 -27.82 -3.56 -10.99
N GLY A 20 -26.53 -3.29 -11.05
CA GLY A 20 -25.49 -4.19 -11.58
C GLY A 20 -24.45 -4.55 -10.54
N LYS A 21 -23.67 -5.57 -10.84
CA LYS A 21 -22.49 -5.99 -10.05
C LYS A 21 -21.24 -5.88 -10.92
N VAL A 22 -20.11 -5.54 -10.29
CA VAL A 22 -18.81 -5.53 -10.97
C VAL A 22 -18.26 -6.95 -11.09
N PHE A 23 -18.47 -7.77 -10.07
CA PHE A 23 -18.07 -9.18 -10.07
C PHE A 23 -19.29 -10.05 -10.34
N GLU A 24 -19.26 -10.79 -11.44
CA GLU A 24 -20.33 -11.71 -11.82
C GLU A 24 -20.33 -12.99 -10.98
N THR A 25 -19.12 -13.41 -10.54
CA THR A 25 -18.95 -14.61 -9.74
C THR A 25 -18.23 -14.32 -8.40
N PRO A 26 -18.47 -15.13 -7.36
CA PRO A 26 -17.73 -15.00 -6.11
C PRO A 26 -16.20 -15.13 -6.28
N GLU A 27 -15.75 -15.91 -7.26
CA GLU A 27 -14.34 -16.14 -7.55
C GLU A 27 -13.65 -14.88 -8.05
N GLU A 28 -14.32 -14.05 -8.83
CA GLU A 28 -13.77 -12.78 -9.33
C GLU A 28 -13.49 -11.81 -8.19
N SER A 29 -14.39 -11.74 -7.20
CA SER A 29 -14.21 -10.87 -6.04
C SER A 29 -13.10 -11.34 -5.09
N LEU A 30 -12.62 -12.61 -5.21
CA LEU A 30 -11.46 -13.11 -4.46
C LEU A 30 -10.18 -12.29 -4.73
N SER A 31 -10.09 -11.64 -5.89
CA SER A 31 -8.98 -10.72 -6.20
C SER A 31 -8.88 -9.56 -5.21
N THR A 32 -9.96 -9.25 -4.50
CA THR A 32 -10.02 -8.18 -3.49
C THR A 32 -9.82 -8.66 -2.06
N VAL A 33 -9.56 -9.95 -1.85
CA VAL A 33 -9.32 -10.50 -0.51
C VAL A 33 -8.02 -9.96 0.07
N ARG A 34 -8.11 -9.44 1.29
CA ARG A 34 -6.98 -8.81 1.98
C ARG A 34 -7.15 -8.82 3.50
N PRO A 35 -6.08 -8.57 4.27
CA PRO A 35 -6.19 -8.42 5.72
C PRO A 35 -7.17 -7.29 6.10
N SER A 36 -7.95 -7.48 7.14
CA SER A 36 -8.98 -6.52 7.60
C SER A 36 -8.43 -5.14 7.95
N GLY A 37 -7.11 -5.02 8.23
CA GLY A 37 -6.45 -3.72 8.41
C GLY A 37 -6.26 -2.91 7.13
N CYS A 38 -6.41 -3.53 5.94
CA CYS A 38 -6.32 -2.85 4.65
C CYS A 38 -7.72 -2.45 4.16
N ALA A 39 -8.34 -1.45 4.79
CA ALA A 39 -9.66 -0.97 4.40
C ALA A 39 -9.65 -0.23 3.06
N SER A 40 -10.81 -0.19 2.39
CA SER A 40 -11.00 0.73 1.25
C SER A 40 -11.00 2.16 1.77
N LEU A 41 -10.30 3.06 1.10
CA LEU A 41 -10.08 4.44 1.51
C LEU A 41 -10.09 5.35 0.28
N ASP A 42 -10.58 6.56 0.44
CA ASP A 42 -10.39 7.65 -0.51
C ASP A 42 -8.97 8.20 -0.29
N VAL A 43 -7.99 7.68 -1.06
CA VAL A 43 -6.57 7.97 -0.83
C VAL A 43 -6.10 9.27 -1.49
N ASP A 44 -6.88 9.83 -2.42
CA ASP A 44 -6.57 11.08 -3.12
C ASP A 44 -7.58 12.20 -2.86
N SER A 45 -8.58 11.94 -2.03
CA SER A 45 -9.61 12.90 -1.62
C SER A 45 -10.52 13.38 -2.76
N ASP A 46 -10.80 12.49 -3.73
CA ASP A 46 -11.74 12.75 -4.82
C ASP A 46 -13.19 12.39 -4.46
N GLY A 47 -13.43 11.83 -3.29
CA GLY A 47 -14.73 11.39 -2.79
C GLY A 47 -15.11 9.96 -3.18
N ILE A 48 -14.27 9.26 -3.92
CA ILE A 48 -14.48 7.88 -4.35
C ILE A 48 -13.47 6.98 -3.63
N PRO A 49 -13.91 6.01 -2.82
CA PRO A 49 -12.96 5.14 -2.13
C PRO A 49 -12.31 4.14 -3.09
N GLU A 50 -10.99 4.08 -3.06
CA GLU A 50 -10.22 3.05 -3.75
C GLU A 50 -10.21 1.75 -2.95
N ILE A 51 -10.10 0.64 -3.68
CA ILE A 51 -10.04 -0.71 -3.15
C ILE A 51 -8.58 -1.15 -3.16
N PRO A 52 -7.97 -1.41 -1.99
CA PRO A 52 -6.59 -1.87 -1.93
C PRO A 52 -6.50 -3.37 -2.25
N VAL A 53 -5.58 -3.71 -3.13
CA VAL A 53 -5.19 -5.08 -3.46
C VAL A 53 -3.72 -5.25 -3.17
N GLN A 54 -3.37 -6.24 -2.33
CA GLN A 54 -1.99 -6.52 -2.01
C GLN A 54 -1.32 -7.34 -3.10
N THR A 55 -0.12 -6.91 -3.49
CA THR A 55 0.76 -7.63 -4.41
C THR A 55 2.11 -7.88 -3.75
N ILE A 56 2.78 -8.95 -4.16
CA ILE A 56 4.15 -9.22 -3.69
C ILE A 56 5.08 -8.14 -4.25
N SER A 57 5.91 -7.57 -3.40
CA SER A 57 6.94 -6.61 -3.85
C SER A 57 7.91 -7.30 -4.80
N PRO A 58 8.27 -6.67 -5.93
CA PRO A 58 9.18 -7.25 -6.89
C PRO A 58 10.48 -7.75 -6.26
N GLY A 59 10.87 -8.99 -6.58
CA GLY A 59 12.04 -9.67 -6.02
C GLY A 59 11.76 -10.50 -4.75
N TYR A 60 10.48 -10.61 -4.34
CA TYR A 60 10.06 -11.43 -3.20
C TYR A 60 9.19 -12.63 -3.63
N GLU A 61 9.13 -12.94 -4.91
CA GLU A 61 8.27 -13.99 -5.45
C GLU A 61 8.69 -15.39 -4.98
N GLU A 62 10.00 -15.59 -4.78
CA GLU A 62 10.60 -16.88 -4.44
C GLU A 62 10.85 -17.08 -2.93
N VAL A 63 10.55 -16.07 -2.09
CA VAL A 63 10.74 -16.19 -0.64
C VAL A 63 9.48 -16.70 0.04
N SER A 64 9.61 -17.20 1.28
CA SER A 64 8.46 -17.69 2.06
C SER A 64 7.44 -16.56 2.31
N GLU A 65 6.16 -16.90 2.39
CA GLU A 65 5.08 -15.93 2.58
C GLU A 65 5.30 -15.01 3.79
N SER A 66 5.90 -15.54 4.85
CA SER A 66 6.20 -14.78 6.08
C SER A 66 7.32 -13.74 5.90
N GLU A 67 8.14 -13.88 4.87
CA GLU A 67 9.26 -12.96 4.55
C GLU A 67 8.92 -12.02 3.41
N GLN A 68 7.81 -12.27 2.70
CA GLN A 68 7.36 -11.43 1.61
C GLN A 68 6.98 -10.04 2.09
N LEU A 69 7.58 -9.02 1.50
CA LEU A 69 7.06 -7.67 1.59
C LEU A 69 6.02 -7.44 0.50
N LYS A 70 4.95 -6.75 0.85
CA LYS A 70 3.83 -6.50 -0.05
C LYS A 70 3.72 -5.01 -0.38
N LEU A 71 3.37 -4.74 -1.62
CA LEU A 71 2.89 -3.44 -2.07
C LEU A 71 1.37 -3.45 -2.11
N THR A 72 0.77 -2.28 -2.23
CA THR A 72 -0.68 -2.14 -2.33
C THR A 72 -1.01 -1.37 -3.61
N ASN A 73 -1.79 -2.00 -4.47
CA ASN A 73 -2.40 -1.36 -5.63
C ASN A 73 -3.79 -0.89 -5.26
N TRP A 74 -4.11 0.34 -5.61
CA TRP A 74 -5.39 0.96 -5.34
C TRP A 74 -6.22 0.96 -6.61
N LEU A 75 -7.34 0.25 -6.57
CA LEU A 75 -8.24 0.08 -7.70
C LEU A 75 -9.44 1.00 -7.53
N CYS A 76 -9.89 1.61 -8.62
CA CYS A 76 -11.16 2.33 -8.69
C CYS A 76 -11.98 1.84 -9.89
N LEU A 77 -13.29 2.12 -9.87
CA LEU A 77 -14.14 1.90 -11.02
C LEU A 77 -13.91 3.00 -12.05
N ASN A 78 -13.75 2.60 -13.31
CA ASN A 78 -13.79 3.52 -14.43
C ASN A 78 -15.25 3.76 -14.89
N GLU A 79 -15.42 4.60 -15.89
CA GLU A 79 -16.72 4.93 -16.48
C GLU A 79 -17.48 3.72 -17.09
N ASN A 80 -16.79 2.64 -17.36
CA ASN A 80 -17.34 1.38 -17.88
C ASN A 80 -17.63 0.35 -16.77
N ASN A 81 -17.58 0.74 -15.51
CA ASN A 81 -17.72 -0.14 -14.35
C ASN A 81 -16.65 -1.26 -14.26
N GLU A 82 -15.46 -1.03 -14.85
CA GLU A 82 -14.34 -1.95 -14.74
C GLU A 82 -13.37 -1.45 -13.65
N LEU A 83 -12.81 -2.37 -12.87
CA LEU A 83 -11.75 -2.04 -11.91
C LEU A 83 -10.45 -1.76 -12.64
N LYS A 84 -9.89 -0.58 -12.40
CA LYS A 84 -8.59 -0.13 -12.91
C LYS A 84 -7.68 0.29 -11.78
N GLN A 85 -6.41 -0.06 -11.88
CA GLN A 85 -5.40 0.43 -10.98
C GLN A 85 -5.17 1.93 -11.19
N LYS A 86 -5.35 2.70 -10.11
CA LYS A 86 -5.15 4.15 -10.08
C LYS A 86 -3.78 4.49 -9.49
N TYR A 87 -3.40 3.80 -8.40
CA TYR A 87 -2.14 4.03 -7.69
C TYR A 87 -1.47 2.73 -7.27
N SER A 88 -0.15 2.78 -7.09
CA SER A 88 0.62 1.82 -6.31
C SER A 88 1.21 2.51 -5.09
N SER A 89 1.34 1.80 -3.99
CA SER A 89 1.84 2.34 -2.73
C SER A 89 2.55 1.29 -1.89
N TYR A 90 3.23 1.77 -0.87
CA TYR A 90 3.54 1.00 0.32
C TYR A 90 2.57 1.42 1.44
N TYR A 91 1.82 0.45 1.97
CA TYR A 91 0.88 0.69 3.06
C TYR A 91 1.35 -0.01 4.34
N SER A 92 1.81 0.77 5.31
CA SER A 92 2.10 0.28 6.65
C SER A 92 0.86 0.40 7.52
N VAL A 93 0.14 -0.71 7.70
CA VAL A 93 -1.06 -0.76 8.56
C VAL A 93 -0.67 -0.51 10.03
N ASN A 94 0.48 -1.04 10.46
CA ASN A 94 0.93 -0.93 11.85
C ASN A 94 1.33 0.51 12.22
N ASP A 95 1.99 1.20 11.31
CA ASP A 95 2.47 2.58 11.54
C ASP A 95 1.43 3.61 11.08
N GLY A 96 0.37 3.17 10.39
CA GLY A 96 -0.76 3.99 10.00
C GLY A 96 -0.44 5.01 8.91
N TYR A 97 0.42 4.66 7.94
CA TYR A 97 0.69 5.51 6.79
C TYR A 97 0.58 4.78 5.45
N ILE A 98 0.26 5.54 4.41
CA ILE A 98 0.28 5.13 3.02
C ILE A 98 1.25 6.04 2.29
N PHE A 99 2.23 5.45 1.62
CA PHE A 99 3.12 6.19 0.72
C PHE A 99 2.78 5.83 -0.72
N ILE A 100 2.02 6.72 -1.38
CA ILE A 100 1.66 6.58 -2.79
C ILE A 100 2.90 6.82 -3.64
N PHE A 101 3.20 5.89 -4.53
CA PHE A 101 4.36 6.01 -5.39
C PHE A 101 4.15 7.08 -6.46
N PRO A 102 5.16 7.93 -6.71
CA PRO A 102 5.18 8.77 -7.89
C PRO A 102 4.99 7.91 -9.16
N GLU A 103 4.32 8.43 -10.17
CA GLU A 103 4.04 7.72 -11.43
C GLU A 103 5.29 7.06 -12.04
N LYS A 104 6.44 7.75 -12.00
CA LYS A 104 7.72 7.23 -12.48
C LYS A 104 8.28 6.02 -11.71
N TRP A 105 7.69 5.69 -10.54
CA TRP A 105 8.08 4.56 -9.70
C TRP A 105 7.19 3.33 -9.91
N GLN A 106 6.06 3.48 -10.58
CA GLN A 106 5.17 2.35 -10.85
C GLN A 106 5.93 1.24 -11.57
N ASP A 107 5.76 0.00 -11.12
CA ASP A 107 6.40 -1.22 -11.62
C ASP A 107 7.95 -1.20 -11.62
N ARG A 108 8.57 -0.24 -10.94
CA ARG A 108 10.02 -0.03 -10.92
C ARG A 108 10.62 0.08 -9.52
N VAL A 109 9.85 -0.24 -8.51
CA VAL A 109 10.28 -0.12 -7.11
C VAL A 109 10.05 -1.43 -6.40
N THR A 110 11.02 -1.81 -5.60
CA THR A 110 10.88 -2.83 -4.56
C THR A 110 11.14 -2.20 -3.20
N VAL A 111 10.64 -2.85 -2.16
CA VAL A 111 10.86 -2.43 -0.78
C VAL A 111 11.73 -3.43 -0.04
N LYS A 112 12.50 -2.96 0.92
CA LYS A 112 13.28 -3.78 1.85
C LYS A 112 13.02 -3.32 3.27
N ARG A 113 13.10 -4.23 4.21
CA ARG A 113 13.11 -3.89 5.63
C ARG A 113 14.57 -3.83 6.13
N ASP A 114 14.96 -2.69 6.63
CA ASP A 114 16.18 -2.54 7.42
C ASP A 114 15.82 -2.75 8.91
N SER A 115 15.96 -3.99 9.37
CA SER A 115 15.60 -4.37 10.74
C SER A 115 16.58 -3.84 11.80
N VAL A 116 17.76 -3.40 11.41
CA VAL A 116 18.74 -2.79 12.33
C VAL A 116 18.31 -1.38 12.70
N ASN A 117 17.81 -0.63 11.72
CA ASN A 117 17.39 0.76 11.89
C ASN A 117 15.87 0.92 12.04
N ASP A 118 15.10 -0.16 11.91
CA ASP A 118 13.64 -0.19 11.87
C ASP A 118 13.06 0.74 10.79
N GLU A 119 13.51 0.52 9.56
CA GLU A 119 13.18 1.36 8.40
C GLU A 119 12.65 0.54 7.24
N ILE A 120 11.83 1.19 6.43
CA ILE A 120 11.45 0.70 5.10
C ILE A 120 12.27 1.45 4.05
N VAL A 121 13.01 0.68 3.25
CA VAL A 121 13.89 1.20 2.20
C VAL A 121 13.29 0.92 0.84
N PHE A 122 13.09 1.96 0.06
CA PHE A 122 12.60 1.89 -1.31
C PHE A 122 13.78 1.89 -2.27
N CYS A 123 13.83 0.88 -3.15
CA CYS A 123 14.92 0.69 -4.09
C CYS A 123 14.39 0.61 -5.52
N GLU A 124 15.17 1.05 -6.49
CA GLU A 124 14.89 0.73 -7.89
C GLU A 124 14.85 -0.78 -8.10
N TYR A 125 13.93 -1.24 -8.96
CA TYR A 125 13.86 -2.62 -9.41
C TYR A 125 13.77 -2.67 -10.92
N ARG A 126 14.74 -3.28 -11.56
CA ARG A 126 14.79 -3.38 -13.03
C ARG A 126 15.39 -4.73 -13.45
N SER A 127 14.78 -5.35 -14.45
CA SER A 127 15.29 -6.58 -15.05
C SER A 127 15.61 -7.66 -14.01
N GLY A 128 14.73 -7.85 -13.03
CA GLY A 128 14.88 -8.86 -11.98
C GLY A 128 15.93 -8.52 -10.91
N LYS A 129 16.43 -7.27 -10.84
CA LYS A 129 17.48 -6.88 -9.90
C LYS A 129 17.10 -5.63 -9.11
N THR A 130 17.42 -5.68 -7.83
CA THR A 130 17.37 -4.51 -6.96
C THR A 130 18.55 -3.60 -7.27
N GLY A 131 18.24 -2.33 -7.58
CA GLY A 131 19.20 -1.28 -7.88
C GLY A 131 19.48 -0.37 -6.69
N ARG A 132 19.71 0.92 -6.99
CA ARG A 132 20.01 1.94 -5.97
C ARG A 132 18.84 2.19 -5.05
N GLU A 133 19.16 2.62 -3.85
CA GLU A 133 18.20 3.18 -2.91
C GLU A 133 17.65 4.51 -3.43
N LEU A 134 16.34 4.68 -3.26
CA LEU A 134 15.62 5.89 -3.66
C LEU A 134 15.25 6.73 -2.44
N MET A 135 14.78 6.08 -1.38
CA MET A 135 14.27 6.73 -0.17
C MET A 135 14.18 5.72 0.97
N ARG A 136 14.14 6.23 2.20
CA ARG A 136 13.81 5.49 3.43
C ARG A 136 12.69 6.17 4.17
N ILE A 137 11.87 5.39 4.86
CA ILE A 137 10.88 5.87 5.82
C ILE A 137 11.14 5.15 7.14
N CYS A 138 11.22 5.92 8.21
CA CYS A 138 11.18 5.41 9.58
C CYS A 138 10.01 6.04 10.34
N CYS A 139 9.48 5.30 11.31
CA CYS A 139 8.45 5.78 12.22
C CYS A 139 9.02 5.75 13.63
N THR A 140 9.16 6.91 14.26
CA THR A 140 9.61 7.02 15.64
C THR A 140 8.43 7.12 16.59
N LYS A 141 8.58 6.58 17.80
CA LYS A 141 7.51 6.55 18.82
C LYS A 141 7.63 7.64 19.87
N ASP A 142 8.73 8.37 19.84
CA ASP A 142 9.02 9.40 20.84
C ASP A 142 9.81 10.57 20.24
N SER A 143 9.78 11.71 20.92
CA SER A 143 10.45 12.92 20.47
C SER A 143 11.97 12.83 20.42
N PRO A 144 12.68 12.21 21.40
CA PRO A 144 14.12 12.07 21.31
C PRO A 144 14.59 11.30 20.08
N SER A 145 13.95 10.16 19.78
CA SER A 145 14.27 9.35 18.59
C SER A 145 14.00 10.12 17.30
N ARG A 146 12.91 10.88 17.24
CA ARG A 146 12.60 11.77 16.12
C ARG A 146 13.68 12.82 15.91
N ASP A 147 14.08 13.52 16.98
CA ASP A 147 15.04 14.61 16.91
C ASP A 147 16.45 14.09 16.52
N ASP A 148 16.81 12.88 16.93
CA ASP A 148 18.01 12.19 16.49
C ASP A 148 17.99 11.89 14.98
N ARG A 149 16.87 11.39 14.46
CA ARG A 149 16.69 11.16 13.02
C ARG A 149 16.77 12.45 12.21
N ILE A 150 16.14 13.52 12.66
CA ILE A 150 16.23 14.83 12.01
C ILE A 150 17.68 15.33 12.02
N SER A 151 18.39 15.19 13.13
CA SER A 151 19.81 15.57 13.24
C SER A 151 20.71 14.75 12.30
N SER A 152 20.30 13.51 12.00
CA SER A 152 20.96 12.64 11.02
C SER A 152 20.56 12.89 9.57
N GLY A 153 19.79 13.93 9.29
CA GLY A 153 19.44 14.37 7.93
C GLY A 153 18.08 13.87 7.43
N TYR A 154 17.25 13.26 8.28
CA TYR A 154 15.88 12.91 7.91
C TYR A 154 14.98 14.14 7.88
N ILE A 155 13.98 14.10 7.04
CA ILE A 155 12.96 15.14 6.91
C ILE A 155 11.69 14.64 7.60
N LEU A 156 11.18 15.42 8.55
CA LEU A 156 9.92 15.16 9.21
C LEU A 156 8.76 15.35 8.22
N LEU A 157 7.98 14.29 7.97
CA LEU A 157 6.81 14.34 7.09
C LEU A 157 5.52 14.59 7.87
N ARG A 158 5.36 13.94 9.02
CA ARG A 158 4.12 14.03 9.82
C ARG A 158 4.37 13.63 11.26
N THR A 159 3.60 14.21 12.17
CA THR A 159 3.50 13.77 13.57
C THR A 159 2.05 13.41 13.92
N LYS A 160 1.88 12.42 14.81
CA LYS A 160 0.59 12.08 15.41
C LYS A 160 0.81 11.96 16.92
N GLY A 161 0.49 13.00 17.66
CA GLY A 161 0.91 13.12 19.08
C GLY A 161 2.44 13.22 19.15
N ASP A 162 3.06 12.37 19.98
CA ASP A 162 4.53 12.31 20.13
C ASP A 162 5.21 11.37 19.10
N SER A 163 4.42 10.68 18.26
CA SER A 163 4.94 9.79 17.23
C SER A 163 5.17 10.53 15.91
N ALA A 164 6.19 10.15 15.19
CA ALA A 164 6.54 10.72 13.88
C ALA A 164 6.99 9.64 12.88
#